data_f103f0b727a6ba9f87b9d1a161765724
#
_entry.id   f103f0b727a6ba9f87b9d1a161765724
#
_cell.length_a   1.000
_cell.length_b   1.000
_cell.length_c   1.000
_cell.angle_alpha   90.00
_cell.angle_beta   90.00
_cell.angle_gamma   90.00
#
_symmetry.space_group_name_H-M   'P 1'
#
loop_
_entity.id
_entity.type
_entity.pdbx_description
1 polymer ?
#
loop_
_entity_poly.entity_id
_entity_poly.type
_entity_poly.pdbx_seq_one_letter_code
_entity_poly.pdbx_strand_id
1 'polypeptide(L)'
;ILMVGEIRDEETVSLAINAALTGHLVLSTLHTNSAAGAIPRLIDMGAEPFLISSTLNVIVAQRLVRRLAEEKEKYTLSDKEVANLSSHCSVERVTDILRNQKLLKLKQSLQDVSFWRPKATKENPDGYKGRMGIYEVLPITETIKSLIIQRSSADAIQERAQQEGMRTMVEDGFVKAAQGITSIEEVLRVVTE
;
A
#
# COMPACT_ATOMS: atom_id res chain seq x y z
N ILE A 1 23.66 10.07 4.82
CA ILE A 1 22.50 9.60 4.03
C ILE A 1 22.93 9.56 2.57
N LEU A 2 22.74 8.43 1.93
CA LEU A 2 22.95 8.24 0.51
C LEU A 2 21.61 8.10 -0.19
N MET A 3 21.44 8.79 -1.32
CA MET A 3 20.28 8.63 -2.19
C MET A 3 20.74 7.99 -3.50
N VAL A 4 20.20 6.80 -3.78
CA VAL A 4 20.38 6.12 -5.05
C VAL A 4 19.09 6.31 -5.83
N GLY A 5 19.15 6.93 -7.01
CA GLY A 5 17.94 7.33 -7.74
C GLY A 5 16.99 6.17 -8.00
N GLU A 6 17.55 5.04 -8.47
CA GLU A 6 16.79 3.83 -8.76
C GLU A 6 17.74 2.62 -8.81
N ILE A 7 17.24 1.48 -8.33
CA ILE A 7 17.91 0.18 -8.44
C ILE A 7 17.31 -0.56 -9.64
N ARG A 8 18.14 -0.85 -10.65
CA ARG A 8 17.73 -1.56 -11.88
C ARG A 8 18.55 -2.82 -12.17
N ASP A 9 19.74 -2.92 -11.61
CA ASP A 9 20.72 -3.94 -11.94
C ASP A 9 21.53 -4.37 -10.71
N GLU A 10 22.29 -5.44 -10.87
CA GLU A 10 23.12 -6.06 -9.85
C GLU A 10 24.19 -5.11 -9.30
N GLU A 11 24.80 -4.28 -10.15
CA GLU A 11 25.85 -3.34 -9.72
C GLU A 11 25.28 -2.31 -8.74
N THR A 12 24.12 -1.73 -9.07
CA THR A 12 23.45 -0.74 -8.22
C THR A 12 22.98 -1.34 -6.91
N VAL A 13 22.43 -2.57 -6.93
CA VAL A 13 22.05 -3.32 -5.71
C VAL A 13 23.26 -3.52 -4.81
N SER A 14 24.37 -4.01 -5.37
CA SER A 14 25.60 -4.29 -4.62
C SER A 14 26.17 -3.03 -3.98
N LEU A 15 26.20 -1.91 -4.71
CA LEU A 15 26.63 -0.61 -4.18
C LEU A 15 25.75 -0.12 -3.03
N ALA A 16 24.42 -0.23 -3.16
CA ALA A 16 23.46 0.16 -2.13
C ALA A 16 23.63 -0.67 -0.85
N ILE A 17 23.77 -1.99 -0.99
CA ILE A 17 23.98 -2.91 0.13
C ILE A 17 25.32 -2.63 0.82
N ASN A 18 26.43 -2.48 0.07
CA ASN A 18 27.74 -2.20 0.63
C ASN A 18 27.74 -0.87 1.40
N ALA A 19 27.08 0.16 0.88
CA ALA A 19 26.94 1.42 1.58
C ALA A 19 26.15 1.25 2.89
N ALA A 20 25.06 0.46 2.88
CA ALA A 20 24.28 0.17 4.08
C ALA A 20 25.09 -0.62 5.12
N LEU A 21 25.87 -1.62 4.71
CA LEU A 21 26.75 -2.38 5.60
C LEU A 21 27.84 -1.53 6.28
N THR A 22 28.28 -0.46 5.61
CA THR A 22 29.25 0.51 6.18
C THR A 22 28.59 1.60 7.03
N GLY A 23 27.31 1.43 7.41
CA GLY A 23 26.59 2.28 8.36
C GLY A 23 25.89 3.50 7.74
N HIS A 24 25.79 3.56 6.41
CA HIS A 24 25.03 4.64 5.76
C HIS A 24 23.54 4.32 5.74
N LEU A 25 22.71 5.33 6.01
CA LEU A 25 21.29 5.25 5.66
C LEU A 25 21.17 5.44 4.14
N VAL A 26 20.68 4.39 3.46
CA VAL A 26 20.49 4.39 2.01
C VAL A 26 18.99 4.50 1.70
N LEU A 27 18.62 5.42 0.82
CA LEU A 27 17.29 5.59 0.26
C LEU A 27 17.35 5.37 -1.24
N SER A 28 16.45 4.54 -1.77
CA SER A 28 16.37 4.25 -3.19
C SER A 28 14.95 3.95 -3.63
N THR A 29 14.73 3.85 -4.93
CA THR A 29 13.48 3.42 -5.54
C THR A 29 13.66 2.12 -6.31
N LEU A 30 12.57 1.37 -6.44
CA LEU A 30 12.51 0.12 -7.17
C LEU A 30 11.14 0.02 -7.87
N HIS A 31 11.11 -0.41 -9.12
CA HIS A 31 9.84 -0.61 -9.83
C HIS A 31 9.23 -1.97 -9.49
N THR A 32 8.24 -1.96 -8.61
CA THR A 32 7.43 -3.13 -8.23
C THR A 32 5.98 -2.73 -7.97
N ASN A 33 5.06 -3.70 -8.05
CA ASN A 33 3.64 -3.45 -7.86
C ASN A 33 3.20 -3.46 -6.38
N SER A 34 4.02 -4.02 -5.48
CA SER A 34 3.73 -4.12 -4.04
C SER A 34 5.03 -4.03 -3.22
N ALA A 35 4.89 -3.73 -1.93
CA ALA A 35 6.04 -3.70 -1.03
C ALA A 35 6.70 -5.10 -0.90
N ALA A 36 5.89 -6.16 -0.75
CA ALA A 36 6.41 -7.51 -0.64
C ALA A 36 7.11 -7.98 -1.93
N GLY A 37 6.63 -7.56 -3.11
CA GLY A 37 7.22 -7.89 -4.40
C GLY A 37 8.62 -7.31 -4.62
N ALA A 38 9.02 -6.30 -3.84
CA ALA A 38 10.36 -5.73 -3.93
C ALA A 38 11.45 -6.73 -3.49
N ILE A 39 11.15 -7.61 -2.55
CA ILE A 39 12.11 -8.58 -2.00
C ILE A 39 12.58 -9.61 -3.03
N PRO A 40 11.69 -10.39 -3.67
CA PRO A 40 12.07 -11.26 -4.77
C PRO A 40 12.79 -10.50 -5.89
N ARG A 41 12.36 -9.29 -6.21
CA ARG A 41 12.98 -8.47 -7.25
C ARG A 41 14.44 -8.13 -6.94
N LEU A 42 14.78 -7.80 -5.67
CA LEU A 42 16.16 -7.60 -5.24
C LEU A 42 16.99 -8.89 -5.36
N ILE A 43 16.41 -10.04 -5.01
CA ILE A 43 17.05 -11.36 -5.14
C ILE A 43 17.31 -11.70 -6.61
N ASP A 44 16.35 -11.45 -7.50
CA ASP A 44 16.50 -11.66 -8.95
C ASP A 44 17.58 -10.78 -9.58
N MET A 45 17.84 -9.61 -8.99
CA MET A 45 18.95 -8.72 -9.36
C MET A 45 20.29 -9.11 -8.72
N GLY A 46 20.42 -10.30 -8.14
CA GLY A 46 21.66 -10.83 -7.58
C GLY A 46 21.94 -10.50 -6.12
N ALA A 47 21.01 -9.82 -5.43
CA ALA A 47 21.20 -9.53 -3.99
C ALA A 47 21.09 -10.80 -3.14
N GLU A 48 22.09 -11.06 -2.32
CA GLU A 48 22.10 -12.20 -1.40
C GLU A 48 21.04 -12.03 -0.29
N PRO A 49 20.15 -13.02 -0.04
CA PRO A 49 19.05 -12.90 0.93
C PRO A 49 19.50 -12.48 2.33
N PHE A 50 20.65 -12.98 2.81
CA PHE A 50 21.14 -12.62 4.13
C PHE A 50 21.59 -11.16 4.22
N LEU A 51 22.11 -10.59 3.13
CA LEU A 51 22.49 -9.18 3.04
C LEU A 51 21.25 -8.28 3.01
N ILE A 52 20.23 -8.66 2.23
CA ILE A 52 18.93 -7.99 2.24
C ILE A 52 18.36 -7.98 3.66
N SER A 53 18.31 -9.14 4.32
CA SER A 53 17.75 -9.27 5.66
C SER A 53 18.47 -8.45 6.74
N SER A 54 19.77 -8.19 6.54
CA SER A 54 20.60 -7.43 7.50
C SER A 54 20.62 -5.93 7.24
N THR A 55 20.35 -5.47 6.01
CA THR A 55 20.49 -4.06 5.62
C THR A 55 19.15 -3.38 5.35
N LEU A 56 18.13 -4.13 4.92
CA LEU A 56 16.82 -3.57 4.62
C LEU A 56 16.02 -3.35 5.90
N ASN A 57 15.48 -2.15 6.10
CA ASN A 57 14.71 -1.79 7.28
C ASN A 57 13.21 -1.65 6.99
N VAL A 58 12.86 -1.06 5.86
CA VAL A 58 11.48 -0.81 5.49
C VAL A 58 11.35 -0.69 3.97
N ILE A 59 10.24 -1.18 3.46
CA ILE A 59 9.83 -0.94 2.07
C ILE A 59 8.51 -0.18 2.10
N VAL A 60 8.42 0.87 1.27
CA VAL A 60 7.20 1.65 1.11
C VAL A 60 6.75 1.55 -0.34
N ALA A 61 5.62 0.91 -0.60
CA ALA A 61 4.98 0.97 -1.91
C ALA A 61 3.91 2.07 -1.92
N GLN A 62 3.75 2.73 -3.07
CA GLN A 62 2.89 3.89 -3.23
C GLN A 62 2.20 3.89 -4.59
N ARG A 63 0.94 4.33 -4.60
CA ARG A 63 0.20 4.73 -5.80
C ARG A 63 -0.46 6.09 -5.56
N LEU A 64 -0.69 6.84 -6.63
CA LEU A 64 -1.38 8.13 -6.55
C LEU A 64 -2.84 7.96 -6.98
N VAL A 65 -3.76 8.32 -6.09
CA VAL A 65 -5.20 8.44 -6.36
C VAL A 65 -5.58 9.91 -6.53
N ARG A 66 -6.60 10.21 -7.34
CA ARG A 66 -7.16 11.55 -7.45
C ARG A 66 -7.91 11.91 -6.17
N ARG A 67 -7.78 13.12 -5.70
CA ARG A 67 -8.55 13.65 -4.58
C ARG A 67 -9.89 14.16 -5.09
N LEU A 68 -10.95 13.88 -4.33
CA LEU A 68 -12.27 14.49 -4.57
C LEU A 68 -12.18 16.00 -4.42
N ALA A 69 -12.89 16.73 -5.29
CA ALA A 69 -13.12 18.15 -5.14
C ALA A 69 -13.97 18.44 -3.88
N GLU A 70 -14.17 19.69 -3.53
CA GLU A 70 -14.97 20.09 -2.36
C GLU A 70 -16.43 19.65 -2.53
N GLU A 71 -17.00 19.85 -3.71
CA GLU A 71 -18.32 19.37 -4.06
C GLU A 71 -18.27 17.87 -4.39
N LYS A 72 -18.89 17.07 -3.55
CA LYS A 72 -18.95 15.61 -3.65
C LYS A 72 -20.26 15.09 -3.09
N GLU A 73 -20.69 13.92 -3.56
CA GLU A 73 -21.93 13.29 -3.15
C GLU A 73 -21.68 12.19 -2.12
N LYS A 74 -22.41 12.27 -1.00
CA LYS A 74 -22.32 11.28 0.07
C LYS A 74 -23.21 10.08 -0.27
N TYR A 75 -22.69 8.87 -0.06
CA TYR A 75 -23.45 7.63 -0.21
C TYR A 75 -23.01 6.56 0.79
N THR A 76 -23.77 5.47 0.88
CA THR A 76 -23.41 4.26 1.62
C THR A 76 -23.42 3.07 0.68
N LEU A 77 -22.68 2.02 1.00
CA LEU A 77 -22.59 0.82 0.17
C LEU A 77 -23.82 -0.05 0.33
N SER A 78 -24.34 -0.54 -0.78
CA SER A 78 -25.35 -1.61 -0.81
C SER A 78 -24.70 -2.98 -0.59
N ASP A 79 -25.50 -4.01 -0.25
CA ASP A 79 -25.02 -5.39 -0.08
C ASP A 79 -24.32 -5.91 -1.33
N LYS A 80 -24.78 -5.55 -2.53
CA LYS A 80 -24.17 -5.92 -3.80
C LYS A 80 -22.79 -5.29 -3.99
N GLU A 81 -22.65 -4.01 -3.62
CA GLU A 81 -21.35 -3.32 -3.70
C GLU A 81 -20.36 -3.91 -2.70
N VAL A 82 -20.78 -4.21 -1.47
CA VAL A 82 -19.92 -4.89 -0.48
C VAL A 82 -19.51 -6.28 -0.97
N ALA A 83 -20.42 -7.05 -1.57
CA ALA A 83 -20.09 -8.35 -2.15
C ALA A 83 -19.07 -8.25 -3.29
N ASN A 84 -19.16 -7.22 -4.13
CA ASN A 84 -18.17 -6.97 -5.20
C ASN A 84 -16.80 -6.59 -4.63
N LEU A 85 -16.74 -5.88 -3.50
CA LEU A 85 -15.49 -5.51 -2.87
C LEU A 85 -14.71 -6.71 -2.33
N SER A 86 -15.37 -7.81 -1.98
CA SER A 86 -14.74 -9.03 -1.47
C SER A 86 -13.78 -9.69 -2.47
N SER A 87 -13.92 -9.40 -3.78
CA SER A 87 -12.97 -9.85 -4.82
C SER A 87 -11.67 -9.05 -4.85
N HIS A 88 -11.62 -7.87 -4.21
CA HIS A 88 -10.46 -6.97 -4.22
C HIS A 88 -9.77 -6.87 -2.85
N CYS A 89 -10.49 -7.12 -1.77
CA CYS A 89 -9.97 -7.02 -0.40
C CYS A 89 -10.80 -7.84 0.60
N SER A 90 -10.24 -8.12 1.77
CA SER A 90 -11.00 -8.68 2.89
C SER A 90 -11.89 -7.60 3.51
N VAL A 91 -13.20 -7.74 3.35
CA VAL A 91 -14.20 -6.82 3.93
C VAL A 91 -14.09 -6.78 5.46
N GLU A 92 -13.77 -7.92 6.10
CA GLU A 92 -13.56 -7.98 7.55
C GLU A 92 -12.37 -7.12 7.98
N ARG A 93 -11.22 -7.27 7.31
CA ARG A 93 -10.02 -6.48 7.61
C ARG A 93 -10.26 -4.98 7.40
N VAL A 94 -10.90 -4.58 6.29
CA VAL A 94 -11.27 -3.18 6.04
C VAL A 94 -12.17 -2.66 7.17
N THR A 95 -13.16 -3.44 7.58
CA THR A 95 -14.08 -3.07 8.66
C THR A 95 -13.33 -2.85 9.99
N ASP A 96 -12.41 -3.75 10.35
CA ASP A 96 -11.61 -3.64 11.57
C ASP A 96 -10.64 -2.45 11.51
N ILE A 97 -10.02 -2.19 10.35
CA ILE A 97 -9.18 -1.02 10.15
C ILE A 97 -9.98 0.27 10.35
N LEU A 98 -11.19 0.36 9.78
CA LEU A 98 -12.06 1.54 9.94
C LEU A 98 -12.51 1.73 11.40
N ARG A 99 -12.75 0.63 12.15
CA ARG A 99 -13.04 0.67 13.59
C ARG A 99 -11.83 1.20 14.37
N ASN A 100 -10.64 0.68 14.11
CA ASN A 100 -9.39 1.13 14.74
C ASN A 100 -9.08 2.60 14.45
N GLN A 101 -9.47 3.10 13.29
CA GLN A 101 -9.36 4.53 12.90
C GLN A 101 -10.51 5.39 13.44
N LYS A 102 -11.44 4.82 14.23
CA LYS A 102 -12.64 5.49 14.78
C LYS A 102 -13.57 6.07 13.70
N LEU A 103 -13.49 5.55 12.48
CA LEU A 103 -14.39 5.89 11.37
C LEU A 103 -15.66 5.03 11.36
N LEU A 104 -15.66 3.95 12.14
CA LEU A 104 -16.77 3.02 12.29
C LEU A 104 -16.91 2.60 13.75
N LYS A 105 -18.16 2.54 14.26
CA LYS A 105 -18.44 2.08 15.64
C LYS A 105 -18.48 0.54 15.69
N LEU A 106 -18.27 -0.05 16.88
CA LEU A 106 -18.18 -1.49 17.08
C LEU A 106 -19.40 -2.30 16.57
N LYS A 107 -20.60 -1.73 16.66
CA LYS A 107 -21.85 -2.40 16.23
C LYS A 107 -22.26 -2.10 14.79
N GLN A 108 -21.50 -1.30 14.08
CA GLN A 108 -21.75 -0.88 12.72
C GLN A 108 -21.02 -1.79 11.74
N SER A 109 -21.57 -1.93 10.53
CA SER A 109 -21.04 -2.66 9.40
C SER A 109 -20.48 -1.69 8.34
N LEU A 110 -19.87 -2.21 7.29
CA LEU A 110 -19.32 -1.39 6.22
C LEU A 110 -20.39 -0.57 5.49
N GLN A 111 -21.66 -1.06 5.46
CA GLN A 111 -22.81 -0.35 4.90
C GLN A 111 -23.17 0.92 5.68
N ASP A 112 -22.78 1.01 6.95
CA ASP A 112 -23.04 2.20 7.77
C ASP A 112 -21.98 3.29 7.58
N VAL A 113 -20.90 2.97 6.87
CA VAL A 113 -19.83 3.94 6.56
C VAL A 113 -20.28 4.87 5.45
N SER A 114 -20.06 6.15 5.66
CA SER A 114 -20.28 7.14 4.61
C SER A 114 -19.06 7.22 3.71
N PHE A 115 -19.30 7.07 2.41
CA PHE A 115 -18.33 7.30 1.35
C PHE A 115 -18.77 8.47 0.47
N TRP A 116 -17.93 8.92 -0.42
CA TRP A 116 -18.20 10.04 -1.32
C TRP A 116 -17.86 9.68 -2.76
N ARG A 117 -18.73 10.13 -3.68
CA ARG A 117 -18.54 10.06 -5.12
C ARG A 117 -18.16 11.44 -5.68
N PRO A 118 -17.40 11.48 -6.78
CA PRO A 118 -17.10 12.73 -7.46
C PRO A 118 -18.39 13.36 -7.98
N LYS A 119 -18.53 14.67 -7.83
CA LYS A 119 -19.59 15.47 -8.43
C LYS A 119 -18.99 16.41 -9.45
N ALA A 120 -19.40 16.27 -10.70
CA ALA A 120 -18.96 17.14 -11.77
C ALA A 120 -19.44 18.59 -11.53
N THR A 121 -18.52 19.54 -11.69
CA THR A 121 -18.79 20.98 -11.63
C THR A 121 -18.18 21.66 -12.85
N LYS A 122 -18.50 22.95 -13.07
CA LYS A 122 -17.87 23.71 -14.16
C LYS A 122 -16.35 23.84 -13.99
N GLU A 123 -15.89 23.92 -12.72
CA GLU A 123 -14.47 24.07 -12.37
C GLU A 123 -13.73 22.72 -12.35
N ASN A 124 -14.42 21.65 -11.99
CA ASN A 124 -13.89 20.28 -11.90
C ASN A 124 -14.83 19.33 -12.64
N PRO A 125 -14.71 19.19 -13.96
CA PRO A 125 -15.64 18.38 -14.78
C PRO A 125 -15.64 16.88 -14.42
N ASP A 126 -14.54 16.35 -13.89
CA ASP A 126 -14.40 14.97 -13.42
C ASP A 126 -14.67 14.81 -11.91
N GLY A 127 -14.95 15.93 -11.20
CA GLY A 127 -15.19 15.95 -9.75
C GLY A 127 -13.95 15.72 -8.88
N TYR A 128 -12.73 15.81 -9.46
CA TYR A 128 -11.48 15.62 -8.75
C TYR A 128 -10.58 16.86 -8.81
N LYS A 129 -9.74 17.07 -7.77
CA LYS A 129 -8.77 18.17 -7.69
C LYS A 129 -7.51 17.74 -6.94
N GLY A 130 -6.42 17.58 -7.69
CA GLY A 130 -5.14 17.14 -7.13
C GLY A 130 -5.05 15.62 -6.90
N ARG A 131 -3.99 15.18 -6.27
CA ARG A 131 -3.68 13.76 -6.02
C ARG A 131 -3.24 13.53 -4.57
N MET A 132 -3.38 12.29 -4.10
CA MET A 132 -2.96 11.81 -2.78
C MET A 132 -2.32 10.44 -2.94
N GLY A 133 -1.27 10.15 -2.17
CA GLY A 133 -0.70 8.79 -2.12
C GLY A 133 -1.58 7.84 -1.32
N ILE A 134 -1.67 6.59 -1.75
CA ILE A 134 -2.06 5.44 -0.94
C ILE A 134 -0.83 4.56 -0.78
N TYR A 135 -0.66 3.96 0.40
CA TYR A 135 0.62 3.39 0.81
C TYR A 135 0.46 1.97 1.36
N GLU A 136 1.51 1.20 1.12
CA GLU A 136 1.85 -0.03 1.82
C GLU A 136 3.19 0.20 2.52
N VAL A 137 3.27 -0.01 3.83
CA VAL A 137 4.52 0.12 4.58
C VAL A 137 4.85 -1.22 5.20
N LEU A 138 5.91 -1.85 4.70
CA LEU A 138 6.40 -3.16 5.12
C LEU A 138 7.66 -2.97 5.99
N PRO A 139 7.55 -3.04 7.32
CA PRO A 139 8.72 -3.12 8.20
C PRO A 139 9.38 -4.48 8.05
N ILE A 140 10.70 -4.53 8.03
CA ILE A 140 11.45 -5.79 7.94
C ILE A 140 11.67 -6.32 9.36
N THR A 141 10.65 -6.98 9.89
CA THR A 141 10.65 -7.63 11.20
C THR A 141 11.51 -8.91 11.18
N GLU A 142 11.83 -9.49 12.34
CA GLU A 142 12.61 -10.72 12.42
C GLU A 142 11.93 -11.91 11.71
N THR A 143 10.60 -11.96 11.73
CA THR A 143 9.83 -12.96 10.98
C THR A 143 9.92 -12.72 9.46
N ILE A 144 9.85 -11.48 9.01
CA ILE A 144 10.04 -11.14 7.59
C ILE A 144 11.48 -11.45 7.15
N LYS A 145 12.50 -11.15 7.97
CA LYS A 145 13.89 -11.54 7.70
C LYS A 145 14.04 -13.04 7.50
N SER A 146 13.39 -13.84 8.33
CA SER A 146 13.40 -15.31 8.20
C SER A 146 12.81 -15.77 6.86
N LEU A 147 11.72 -15.16 6.40
CA LEU A 147 11.11 -15.44 5.10
C LEU A 147 12.02 -15.01 3.94
N ILE A 148 12.73 -13.89 4.06
CA ILE A 148 13.71 -13.43 3.06
C ILE A 148 14.84 -14.46 2.91
N ILE A 149 15.41 -14.93 4.03
CA ILE A 149 16.49 -15.93 4.03
C ILE A 149 16.03 -17.24 3.40
N GLN A 150 14.77 -17.63 3.62
CA GLN A 150 14.14 -18.82 3.02
C GLN A 150 13.76 -18.64 1.55
N ARG A 151 13.97 -17.46 0.96
CA ARG A 151 13.54 -17.09 -0.40
C ARG A 151 12.04 -17.33 -0.62
N SER A 152 11.24 -16.99 0.37
CA SER A 152 9.79 -17.15 0.30
C SER A 152 9.17 -16.26 -0.77
N SER A 153 8.00 -16.66 -1.28
CA SER A 153 7.29 -15.90 -2.31
C SER A 153 6.81 -14.53 -1.78
N ALA A 154 6.55 -13.60 -2.69
CA ALA A 154 5.96 -12.30 -2.36
C ALA A 154 4.63 -12.46 -1.60
N ASP A 155 3.80 -13.45 -1.99
CA ASP A 155 2.51 -13.70 -1.34
C ASP A 155 2.67 -14.15 0.11
N ALA A 156 3.62 -15.05 0.40
CA ALA A 156 3.91 -15.49 1.77
C ALA A 156 4.41 -14.33 2.65
N ILE A 157 5.25 -13.46 2.08
CA ILE A 157 5.75 -12.25 2.77
C ILE A 157 4.60 -11.27 3.02
N GLN A 158 3.75 -11.04 2.01
CA GLN A 158 2.58 -10.18 2.09
C GLN A 158 1.60 -10.66 3.17
N GLU A 159 1.26 -11.95 3.17
CA GLU A 159 0.36 -12.54 4.15
C GLU A 159 0.92 -12.37 5.57
N ARG A 160 2.20 -12.68 5.77
CA ARG A 160 2.84 -12.51 7.07
C ARG A 160 2.87 -11.05 7.53
N ALA A 161 3.22 -10.12 6.63
CA ALA A 161 3.21 -8.70 6.92
C ALA A 161 1.82 -8.20 7.32
N GLN A 162 0.76 -8.67 6.66
CA GLN A 162 -0.62 -8.35 7.03
C GLN A 162 -1.00 -8.90 8.40
N GLN A 163 -0.56 -10.11 8.75
CA GLN A 163 -0.75 -10.68 10.11
C GLN A 163 -0.05 -9.84 11.18
N GLU A 164 1.06 -9.20 10.84
CA GLU A 164 1.81 -8.28 11.72
C GLU A 164 1.26 -6.83 11.71
N GLY A 165 0.18 -6.59 10.97
CA GLY A 165 -0.53 -5.30 10.98
C GLY A 165 -0.21 -4.38 9.80
N MET A 166 0.55 -4.83 8.80
CA MET A 166 0.72 -4.07 7.55
C MET A 166 -0.64 -3.88 6.89
N ARG A 167 -0.90 -2.66 6.42
CA ARG A 167 -2.04 -2.35 5.56
C ARG A 167 -1.63 -2.42 4.10
N THR A 168 -2.51 -2.97 3.27
CA THR A 168 -2.35 -2.90 1.81
C THR A 168 -2.72 -1.51 1.29
N MET A 169 -2.30 -1.20 0.06
CA MET A 169 -2.70 0.05 -0.59
C MET A 169 -4.22 0.17 -0.74
N VAL A 170 -4.92 -0.95 -0.98
CA VAL A 170 -6.38 -0.99 -1.02
C VAL A 170 -6.96 -0.58 0.32
N GLU A 171 -6.49 -1.18 1.41
CA GLU A 171 -6.96 -0.91 2.77
C GLU A 171 -6.70 0.56 3.19
N ASP A 172 -5.52 1.11 2.87
CA ASP A 172 -5.20 2.52 3.10
C ASP A 172 -6.09 3.44 2.25
N GLY A 173 -6.35 3.03 1.00
CA GLY A 173 -7.28 3.71 0.10
C GLY A 173 -8.70 3.76 0.66
N PHE A 174 -9.20 2.68 1.23
CA PHE A 174 -10.53 2.64 1.88
C PHE A 174 -10.63 3.57 3.08
N VAL A 175 -9.58 3.67 3.89
CA VAL A 175 -9.53 4.65 4.98
C VAL A 175 -9.67 6.08 4.44
N LYS A 176 -8.94 6.41 3.37
CA LYS A 176 -8.98 7.72 2.71
C LYS A 176 -10.33 7.99 2.02
N ALA A 177 -10.95 6.95 1.45
CA ALA A 177 -12.29 7.06 0.90
C ALA A 177 -13.35 7.31 1.99
N ALA A 178 -13.26 6.62 3.13
CA ALA A 178 -14.12 6.86 4.30
C ALA A 178 -13.91 8.25 4.91
N GLN A 179 -12.74 8.84 4.76
CA GLN A 179 -12.46 10.24 5.14
C GLN A 179 -12.94 11.27 4.09
N GLY A 180 -13.43 10.81 2.94
CA GLY A 180 -13.88 11.68 1.85
C GLY A 180 -12.75 12.37 1.09
N ILE A 181 -11.53 11.81 1.13
CA ILE A 181 -10.35 12.33 0.41
C ILE A 181 -10.36 11.87 -1.04
N THR A 182 -10.76 10.62 -1.29
CA THR A 182 -10.87 10.00 -2.61
C THR A 182 -12.16 9.19 -2.71
N SER A 183 -12.42 8.53 -3.82
CA SER A 183 -13.55 7.60 -3.98
C SER A 183 -13.08 6.15 -3.99
N ILE A 184 -13.97 5.20 -3.69
CA ILE A 184 -13.68 3.75 -3.76
C ILE A 184 -13.32 3.37 -5.19
N GLU A 185 -14.06 3.87 -6.17
CA GLU A 185 -13.84 3.58 -7.60
C GLU A 185 -12.44 3.99 -8.03
N GLU A 186 -11.95 5.14 -7.56
CA GLU A 186 -10.59 5.60 -7.89
C GLU A 186 -9.51 4.74 -7.24
N VAL A 187 -9.72 4.29 -5.99
CA VAL A 187 -8.79 3.36 -5.31
C VAL A 187 -8.70 2.05 -6.08
N LEU A 188 -9.83 1.45 -6.43
CA LEU A 188 -9.87 0.18 -7.16
C LEU A 188 -9.23 0.33 -8.56
N ARG A 189 -9.53 1.40 -9.28
CA ARG A 189 -8.93 1.67 -10.60
C ARG A 189 -7.40 1.65 -10.54
N VAL A 190 -6.82 2.35 -9.57
CA VAL A 190 -5.35 2.51 -9.49
C VAL A 190 -4.64 1.24 -9.01
N VAL A 191 -5.32 0.39 -8.23
CA VAL A 191 -4.70 -0.85 -7.71
C VAL A 191 -4.83 -2.02 -8.70
N THR A 192 -5.83 -1.99 -9.60
CA THR A 192 -6.01 -3.03 -10.64
C THR A 192 -5.25 -2.74 -11.94
N GLU A 193 -4.75 -1.53 -12.15
CA GLU A 193 -3.79 -1.15 -13.21
C GLU A 193 -2.36 -1.62 -12.88
#